data_3c9a25489df54cc324a95853fe585afc
#
_entry.id   3c9a25489df54cc324a95853fe585afc
#
_cell.length_a   1.000
_cell.length_b   1.000
_cell.length_c   1.000
_cell.angle_alpha   90.00
_cell.angle_beta   90.00
_cell.angle_gamma   90.00
#
_symmetry.space_group_name_H-M   'P 1'
#
loop_
_entity.id
_entity.type
_entity.pdbx_description
1 polymer ?
#
loop_
_entity_poly.entity_id
_entity_poly.type
_entity_poly.pdbx_seq_one_letter_code
_entity_poly.pdbx_strand_id
1 'polypeptide(L)'
;MFQGLRDPALKPFHGTRGRSFFLWVPLFFFFLFSISSCSSSTAIQGTPVNQVATLQDRVEVTRLQTERNLEALAKMAEVKENSVFETAAGIPEYRIGTGDILEISSYNGDKVTTTTVTVDSRGRISYSFLDHLKVEGLTSSLLDELLTGKLSAYVKAPRISVQVKEFNSKSANIIGEFSSLRNASYGKGGSGRINLKGKTSLADLIALGGGYTLNADIKNVKLVRKGKSYLINLYDIIEKGDENQNVIIDEADVVNIPELPTYGERVYVLGEVNGQGIYPLKEAQDLLAALALAGNTTRLAKEENTLIVRGYEPGKPPLVMMADVKSLLRKADISQNVRLKDGDLVYVPRMLIADINDWITNMTPILNLVLYPYDVDTRYFQQRKLLIK
;
A
#
# COMPACT_ATOMS: atom_id res chain seq x y z
N MET A 1 -36.66 -18.44 -66.89
CA MET A 1 -35.79 -18.43 -68.07
C MET A 1 -34.62 -19.32 -67.71
N PHE A 2 -34.70 -20.47 -68.25
CA PHE A 2 -33.76 -21.30 -68.99
C PHE A 2 -32.55 -21.74 -68.21
N GLN A 3 -32.45 -23.01 -67.75
CA GLN A 3 -31.98 -24.21 -68.54
C GLN A 3 -30.43 -24.19 -68.61
N GLY A 4 -29.68 -25.22 -68.31
CA GLY A 4 -29.98 -26.67 -68.26
C GLY A 4 -28.68 -27.43 -68.41
N LEU A 5 -28.62 -28.62 -67.83
CA LEU A 5 -28.21 -29.86 -68.45
C LEU A 5 -26.73 -30.01 -68.89
N ARG A 6 -25.96 -31.06 -68.68
CA ARG A 6 -26.21 -32.52 -68.63
C ARG A 6 -24.87 -33.22 -68.35
N ASP A 7 -24.92 -34.29 -67.59
CA ASP A 7 -24.03 -35.45 -67.73
C ASP A 7 -24.03 -36.07 -69.13
N PRO A 8 -23.09 -36.93 -69.49
CA PRO A 8 -23.04 -38.34 -69.08
C PRO A 8 -21.65 -39.06 -69.16
N ALA A 9 -21.34 -40.03 -68.36
CA ALA A 9 -21.56 -41.49 -68.52
C ALA A 9 -20.44 -42.33 -69.19
N LEU A 10 -20.03 -43.39 -68.47
CA LEU A 10 -19.80 -44.78 -68.89
C LEU A 10 -18.59 -45.08 -69.83
N LYS A 11 -17.82 -46.08 -69.65
CA LYS A 11 -17.81 -47.47 -69.14
C LYS A 11 -16.42 -48.14 -69.35
N PRO A 12 -16.29 -49.44 -69.14
CA PRO A 12 -15.12 -50.12 -68.59
C PRO A 12 -14.34 -50.98 -69.63
N PHE A 13 -13.25 -51.57 -69.26
CA PHE A 13 -12.81 -52.80 -69.93
C PHE A 13 -11.91 -53.69 -69.04
N HIS A 14 -12.19 -54.93 -69.21
CA HIS A 14 -11.79 -56.23 -68.77
C HIS A 14 -10.33 -56.63 -69.03
N GLY A 15 -9.91 -57.64 -68.27
CA GLY A 15 -9.12 -58.79 -68.70
C GLY A 15 -7.70 -58.83 -68.13
N THR A 16 -7.15 -59.86 -67.71
CA THR A 16 -7.32 -61.29 -67.57
C THR A 16 -6.11 -61.89 -66.85
N ARG A 17 -6.35 -62.88 -66.02
CA ARG A 17 -5.59 -64.08 -65.70
C ARG A 17 -4.06 -64.11 -65.73
N GLY A 18 -3.52 -64.58 -64.57
CA GLY A 18 -2.21 -65.28 -64.51
C GLY A 18 -1.90 -65.83 -63.15
N ARG A 19 -1.98 -67.13 -62.98
CA ARG A 19 -1.66 -68.00 -61.83
C ARG A 19 -0.17 -67.92 -61.49
N SER A 20 0.18 -67.97 -60.21
CA SER A 20 0.94 -69.09 -59.62
C SER A 20 1.37 -68.75 -58.15
N PHE A 21 1.00 -69.71 -57.34
CA PHE A 21 1.65 -70.23 -56.12
C PHE A 21 2.99 -69.66 -55.76
N PHE A 22 3.11 -69.19 -54.52
CA PHE A 22 4.12 -69.70 -53.55
C PHE A 22 3.78 -69.29 -52.15
N LEU A 23 3.75 -70.23 -51.23
CA LEU A 23 3.68 -70.05 -49.77
C LEU A 23 4.90 -69.26 -49.29
N TRP A 24 4.63 -68.25 -48.51
CA TRP A 24 5.52 -67.87 -47.43
C TRP A 24 4.76 -67.11 -46.37
N VAL A 25 4.78 -67.61 -45.13
CA VAL A 25 4.25 -67.02 -43.95
C VAL A 25 5.21 -65.90 -43.53
N PRO A 26 4.76 -64.70 -43.32
CA PRO A 26 5.49 -63.79 -42.47
C PRO A 26 4.72 -63.53 -41.17
N LEU A 27 5.43 -63.82 -40.15
CA LEU A 27 5.28 -63.40 -38.78
C LEU A 27 4.60 -62.03 -38.68
N PHE A 28 3.40 -62.00 -38.19
CA PHE A 28 2.70 -60.75 -37.83
C PHE A 28 3.32 -60.28 -36.52
N PHE A 29 4.32 -59.41 -36.61
CA PHE A 29 4.83 -58.65 -35.49
C PHE A 29 3.79 -57.61 -35.17
N PHE A 30 2.92 -57.93 -34.22
CA PHE A 30 2.00 -56.97 -33.58
C PHE A 30 2.89 -56.06 -32.77
N PHE A 31 3.32 -54.95 -33.37
CA PHE A 31 3.91 -53.82 -32.63
C PHE A 31 2.79 -53.11 -31.91
N LEU A 32 2.48 -53.58 -30.70
CA LEU A 32 1.68 -52.86 -29.76
C LEU A 32 2.47 -51.58 -29.38
N PHE A 33 2.22 -50.54 -30.14
CA PHE A 33 2.53 -49.18 -29.68
C PHE A 33 1.58 -48.91 -28.51
N SER A 34 1.99 -49.29 -27.31
CA SER A 34 1.45 -48.76 -26.08
C SER A 34 1.80 -47.26 -26.08
N ILE A 35 0.87 -46.45 -26.58
CA ILE A 35 0.86 -45.01 -26.30
C ILE A 35 0.58 -44.91 -24.81
N SER A 36 1.66 -44.98 -24.01
CA SER A 36 1.64 -44.46 -22.67
C SER A 36 1.45 -42.95 -22.81
N SER A 37 0.18 -42.54 -22.95
CA SER A 37 -0.21 -41.18 -22.70
C SER A 37 0.05 -40.93 -21.20
N CYS A 38 1.30 -40.64 -20.89
CA CYS A 38 1.64 -39.98 -19.65
C CYS A 38 1.07 -38.57 -19.75
N SER A 39 -0.24 -38.42 -19.45
CA SER A 39 -0.74 -37.14 -19.06
C SER A 39 -0.05 -36.82 -17.74
N SER A 40 1.09 -36.18 -17.79
CA SER A 40 1.63 -35.45 -16.68
C SER A 40 0.65 -34.30 -16.44
N SER A 41 -0.48 -34.61 -15.78
CA SER A 41 -1.24 -33.60 -15.07
C SER A 41 -0.28 -33.06 -14.01
N THR A 42 0.39 -31.97 -14.31
CA THR A 42 1.03 -31.14 -13.33
C THR A 42 -0.09 -30.51 -12.51
N ALA A 43 -0.75 -31.34 -11.70
CA ALA A 43 -1.63 -30.86 -10.65
C ALA A 43 -0.75 -30.01 -9.74
N ILE A 44 -0.88 -28.70 -9.82
CA ILE A 44 -0.26 -27.81 -8.85
C ILE A 44 -1.05 -28.09 -7.56
N GLN A 45 -0.54 -29.01 -6.77
CA GLN A 45 -1.03 -29.26 -5.44
C GLN A 45 -0.73 -28.00 -4.62
N GLY A 46 -1.76 -27.49 -3.90
CA GLY A 46 -1.54 -26.43 -2.92
C GLY A 46 -0.41 -26.85 -1.98
N THR A 47 0.47 -25.93 -1.64
CA THR A 47 1.58 -26.24 -0.76
C THR A 47 1.03 -26.59 0.62
N PRO A 48 1.30 -27.78 1.17
CA PRO A 48 0.89 -28.11 2.52
C PRO A 48 1.36 -27.05 3.51
N VAL A 49 0.51 -26.66 4.44
CA VAL A 49 0.79 -25.57 5.41
C VAL A 49 2.10 -25.81 6.17
N ASN A 50 2.40 -27.05 6.53
CA ASN A 50 3.64 -27.42 7.20
C ASN A 50 4.90 -27.29 6.33
N GLN A 51 4.77 -27.23 5.00
CA GLN A 51 5.87 -26.97 4.06
C GLN A 51 6.04 -25.49 3.72
N VAL A 52 5.08 -24.64 4.10
CA VAL A 52 5.18 -23.18 3.98
C VAL A 52 6.11 -22.60 5.08
N ALA A 53 6.99 -23.41 5.66
CA ALA A 53 8.05 -22.98 6.58
C ALA A 53 9.00 -21.94 5.98
N THR A 54 9.08 -21.83 4.64
CA THR A 54 9.67 -20.65 3.95
C THR A 54 8.93 -19.34 4.21
N LEU A 55 7.76 -19.37 4.86
CA LEU A 55 7.15 -18.19 5.44
C LEU A 55 7.90 -17.67 6.67
N GLN A 56 8.66 -18.50 7.37
CA GLN A 56 9.53 -18.02 8.45
C GLN A 56 10.58 -17.06 7.92
N ASP A 57 11.17 -17.33 6.74
CA ASP A 57 12.11 -16.43 6.08
C ASP A 57 11.43 -15.11 5.67
N ARG A 58 10.17 -15.16 5.20
CA ARG A 58 9.41 -13.95 4.88
C ARG A 58 8.98 -13.18 6.13
N VAL A 59 8.59 -13.88 7.19
CA VAL A 59 8.29 -13.26 8.49
C VAL A 59 9.53 -12.60 9.05
N GLU A 60 10.69 -13.25 8.97
CA GLU A 60 11.96 -12.69 9.43
C GLU A 60 12.39 -11.48 8.60
N VAL A 61 12.27 -11.53 7.25
CA VAL A 61 12.52 -10.38 6.37
C VAL A 61 11.56 -9.23 6.70
N THR A 62 10.28 -9.51 6.94
CA THR A 62 9.29 -8.49 7.33
C THR A 62 9.62 -7.91 8.70
N ARG A 63 10.04 -8.74 9.66
CA ARG A 63 10.46 -8.30 11.00
C ARG A 63 11.67 -7.38 10.91
N LEU A 64 12.70 -7.76 10.18
CA LEU A 64 13.90 -6.95 9.96
C LEU A 64 13.60 -5.63 9.24
N GLN A 65 12.66 -5.62 8.29
CA GLN A 65 12.22 -4.40 7.64
C GLN A 65 11.46 -3.47 8.61
N THR A 66 10.63 -4.06 9.47
CA THR A 66 9.90 -3.31 10.51
C THR A 66 10.87 -2.73 11.54
N GLU A 67 11.83 -3.50 12.01
CA GLU A 67 12.86 -3.05 12.95
C GLU A 67 13.70 -1.89 12.35
N ARG A 68 14.14 -2.02 11.09
CA ARG A 68 14.87 -0.95 10.38
C ARG A 68 14.01 0.31 10.19
N ASN A 69 12.71 0.14 9.97
CA ASN A 69 11.78 1.27 9.88
C ASN A 69 11.69 1.97 11.24
N LEU A 70 11.52 1.24 12.34
CA LEU A 70 11.45 1.82 13.68
C LEU A 70 12.75 2.53 14.09
N GLU A 71 13.92 1.94 13.82
CA GLU A 71 15.21 2.60 14.05
C GLU A 71 15.35 3.91 13.25
N ALA A 72 14.89 3.92 12.01
CA ALA A 72 14.92 5.12 11.19
C ALA A 72 13.99 6.21 11.74
N LEU A 73 12.79 5.82 12.21
CA LEU A 73 11.83 6.73 12.83
C LEU A 73 12.38 7.33 14.13
N ALA A 74 12.97 6.51 15.00
CA ALA A 74 13.59 7.00 16.25
C ALA A 74 14.68 8.06 15.98
N LYS A 75 15.53 7.83 14.97
CA LYS A 75 16.52 8.82 14.55
C LYS A 75 15.89 10.11 14.04
N MET A 76 14.74 10.04 13.39
CA MET A 76 14.00 11.21 12.91
C MET A 76 13.24 11.94 14.03
N ALA A 77 12.88 11.23 15.10
CA ALA A 77 12.25 11.83 16.27
C ALA A 77 13.23 12.66 17.13
N GLU A 78 14.50 12.22 17.19
CA GLU A 78 15.55 12.86 18.00
C GLU A 78 16.34 13.95 17.27
N VAL A 79 15.93 14.37 16.08
CA VAL A 79 16.63 15.35 15.26
C VAL A 79 16.73 16.69 16.00
N LYS A 80 17.96 17.22 16.11
CA LYS A 80 18.26 18.53 16.73
C LYS A 80 18.20 19.68 15.73
N GLU A 81 18.36 19.40 14.44
CA GLU A 81 18.30 20.37 13.35
C GLU A 81 17.88 19.69 12.03
N ASN A 82 17.23 20.43 11.16
CA ASN A 82 16.90 20.01 9.80
C ASN A 82 16.83 21.23 8.85
N SER A 83 16.16 21.13 7.71
CA SER A 83 16.01 22.26 6.79
C SER A 83 15.11 23.38 7.34
N VAL A 84 14.25 23.07 8.32
CA VAL A 84 13.24 23.99 8.87
C VAL A 84 13.78 24.77 10.08
N PHE A 85 14.55 24.11 10.96
CA PHE A 85 14.99 24.70 12.21
C PHE A 85 16.41 24.27 12.60
N GLU A 86 17.01 25.05 13.48
CA GLU A 86 18.29 24.78 14.15
C GLU A 86 18.13 24.97 15.66
N THR A 87 18.79 24.13 16.45
CA THR A 87 18.76 24.25 17.88
C THR A 87 19.99 25.04 18.36
N ALA A 88 19.78 26.30 18.71
CA ALA A 88 20.79 27.17 19.30
C ALA A 88 20.58 27.24 20.80
N ALA A 89 21.63 26.95 21.60
CA ALA A 89 21.60 26.95 23.08
C ALA A 89 20.39 26.13 23.66
N GLY A 90 19.98 25.06 23.02
CA GLY A 90 18.85 24.23 23.43
C GLY A 90 17.46 24.72 22.98
N ILE A 91 17.38 25.87 22.32
CA ILE A 91 16.14 26.44 21.80
C ILE A 91 16.06 26.22 20.29
N PRO A 92 14.99 25.57 19.75
CA PRO A 92 14.82 25.43 18.32
C PRO A 92 14.37 26.75 17.69
N GLU A 93 15.14 27.26 16.75
CA GLU A 93 14.86 28.48 15.99
C GLU A 93 14.59 28.12 14.51
N TYR A 94 13.62 28.82 13.89
CA TYR A 94 13.30 28.66 12.50
C TYR A 94 14.43 29.17 11.59
N ARG A 95 14.73 28.40 10.54
CA ARG A 95 15.65 28.80 9.46
C ARG A 95 14.91 29.59 8.38
N ILE A 96 15.26 30.86 8.27
CA ILE A 96 14.70 31.77 7.26
C ILE A 96 14.95 31.22 5.86
N GLY A 97 13.95 31.34 4.99
CA GLY A 97 14.04 30.88 3.61
C GLY A 97 13.38 31.84 2.62
N THR A 98 13.42 31.44 1.36
CA THR A 98 12.90 32.22 0.23
C THR A 98 11.38 32.42 0.34
N GLY A 99 10.91 33.67 0.20
CA GLY A 99 9.50 34.02 0.29
C GLY A 99 9.01 34.34 1.68
N ASP A 100 9.82 34.10 2.73
CA ASP A 100 9.47 34.53 4.08
C ASP A 100 9.40 36.05 4.17
N ILE A 101 8.50 36.54 5.02
CA ILE A 101 8.35 37.96 5.33
C ILE A 101 8.92 38.23 6.70
N LEU A 102 9.91 39.07 6.77
CA LEU A 102 10.59 39.48 8.00
C LEU A 102 10.13 40.85 8.44
N GLU A 103 9.94 41.04 9.73
CA GLU A 103 9.74 42.32 10.37
C GLU A 103 10.99 42.67 11.15
N ILE A 104 11.63 43.74 10.73
CA ILE A 104 12.90 44.24 11.30
C ILE A 104 12.64 45.53 12.05
N SER A 105 12.84 45.55 13.36
CA SER A 105 12.70 46.70 14.21
C SER A 105 14.09 47.25 14.56
N SER A 106 14.29 48.54 14.28
CA SER A 106 15.49 49.28 14.63
C SER A 106 15.18 50.28 15.76
N TYR A 107 15.98 50.25 16.79
CA TYR A 107 15.82 51.10 17.99
C TYR A 107 16.89 52.20 17.96
N ASN A 108 16.43 53.46 17.97
CA ASN A 108 17.31 54.64 18.06
C ASN A 108 16.82 55.53 19.18
N GLY A 109 17.39 55.37 20.38
CA GLY A 109 16.85 55.94 21.60
C GLY A 109 15.42 55.46 21.87
N ASP A 110 14.51 56.40 22.09
CA ASP A 110 13.08 56.10 22.31
C ASP A 110 12.31 55.86 21.02
N LYS A 111 12.93 56.05 19.84
CA LYS A 111 12.25 55.87 18.55
C LYS A 111 12.49 54.47 18.01
N VAL A 112 11.38 53.77 17.75
CA VAL A 112 11.39 52.46 17.10
C VAL A 112 10.91 52.66 15.64
N THR A 113 11.68 52.11 14.69
CA THR A 113 11.28 52.06 13.28
C THR A 113 11.19 50.62 12.84
N THR A 114 10.00 50.18 12.47
CA THR A 114 9.76 48.82 12.01
C THR A 114 9.60 48.81 10.49
N THR A 115 10.31 47.90 9.83
CA THR A 115 10.28 47.72 8.37
C THR A 115 10.00 46.26 8.03
N THR A 116 9.06 46.02 7.15
CA THR A 116 8.78 44.68 6.64
C THR A 116 9.55 44.43 5.32
N VAL A 117 10.29 43.33 5.26
CA VAL A 117 11.08 42.93 4.07
C VAL A 117 10.75 41.50 3.69
N THR A 118 10.74 41.21 2.40
CA THR A 118 10.53 39.85 1.86
C THR A 118 11.86 39.27 1.41
N VAL A 119 12.11 38.01 1.71
CA VAL A 119 13.30 37.29 1.26
C VAL A 119 13.14 36.95 -0.24
N ASP A 120 14.06 37.43 -1.06
CA ASP A 120 14.01 37.26 -2.51
C ASP A 120 14.24 35.80 -2.95
N SER A 121 14.05 35.49 -4.24
CA SER A 121 14.25 34.17 -4.83
C SER A 121 15.69 33.64 -4.74
N ARG A 122 16.64 34.50 -4.38
CA ARG A 122 18.05 34.15 -4.14
C ARG A 122 18.38 34.05 -2.65
N GLY A 123 17.36 34.13 -1.80
CA GLY A 123 17.50 34.06 -0.33
C GLY A 123 18.17 35.29 0.28
N ARG A 124 17.91 36.51 -0.26
CA ARG A 124 18.52 37.77 0.19
C ARG A 124 17.45 38.78 0.54
N ILE A 125 17.85 39.75 1.36
CA ILE A 125 17.05 40.94 1.64
C ILE A 125 17.84 42.20 1.34
N SER A 126 17.14 43.32 1.15
CA SER A 126 17.71 44.67 1.24
C SER A 126 17.09 45.41 2.39
N TYR A 127 17.94 45.94 3.28
CA TYR A 127 17.50 46.64 4.47
C TYR A 127 18.41 47.82 4.78
N SER A 128 17.87 49.02 4.88
CA SER A 128 18.60 50.25 5.11
C SER A 128 19.71 50.47 4.07
N PHE A 129 20.98 50.52 4.50
CA PHE A 129 22.16 50.72 3.64
C PHE A 129 22.72 49.37 3.10
N LEU A 130 22.08 48.23 3.44
CA LEU A 130 22.58 46.92 3.10
C LEU A 130 21.73 46.34 1.94
N ASP A 131 22.35 46.27 0.77
CA ASP A 131 21.73 45.65 -0.38
C ASP A 131 22.13 44.20 -0.57
N HIS A 132 21.18 43.38 -1.01
CA HIS A 132 21.42 41.99 -1.36
C HIS A 132 22.06 41.11 -0.26
N LEU A 133 21.73 41.34 1.00
CA LEU A 133 22.26 40.58 2.11
C LEU A 133 21.69 39.14 2.09
N LYS A 134 22.56 38.13 2.04
CA LYS A 134 22.17 36.72 2.11
C LYS A 134 21.68 36.39 3.53
N VAL A 135 20.45 35.91 3.63
CA VAL A 135 19.80 35.60 4.91
C VAL A 135 19.22 34.17 4.96
N GLU A 136 19.11 33.52 3.83
CA GLU A 136 18.60 32.16 3.73
C GLU A 136 19.46 31.19 4.56
N GLY A 137 18.81 30.38 5.39
CA GLY A 137 19.43 29.43 6.29
C GLY A 137 19.83 29.99 7.64
N LEU A 138 19.81 31.33 7.84
CA LEU A 138 20.02 31.94 9.13
C LEU A 138 18.77 31.83 9.98
N THR A 139 18.97 31.85 11.31
CA THR A 139 17.87 32.05 12.28
C THR A 139 17.62 33.54 12.50
N SER A 140 16.53 33.89 13.19
CA SER A 140 16.24 35.29 13.54
C SER A 140 17.37 35.87 14.44
N SER A 141 17.85 35.08 15.39
CA SER A 141 18.94 35.51 16.27
C SER A 141 20.24 35.75 15.51
N LEU A 142 20.63 34.85 14.62
CA LEU A 142 21.83 35.04 13.80
C LEU A 142 21.72 36.23 12.85
N LEU A 143 20.51 36.50 12.34
CA LEU A 143 20.25 37.65 11.47
C LEU A 143 20.29 38.97 12.27
N ASP A 144 19.81 38.97 13.53
CA ASP A 144 19.95 40.12 14.45
C ASP A 144 21.43 40.51 14.64
N GLU A 145 22.27 39.53 14.97
CA GLU A 145 23.69 39.72 15.15
C GLU A 145 24.36 40.22 13.86
N LEU A 146 24.05 39.61 12.73
CA LEU A 146 24.59 39.99 11.43
C LEU A 146 24.22 41.41 11.05
N LEU A 147 22.97 41.82 11.21
CA LEU A 147 22.47 43.15 10.88
C LEU A 147 23.10 44.18 11.83
N THR A 148 23.11 43.90 13.13
CA THR A 148 23.74 44.78 14.15
C THR A 148 25.22 45.00 13.84
N GLY A 149 25.97 43.92 13.52
CA GLY A 149 27.37 44.00 13.15
C GLY A 149 27.63 44.80 11.88
N LYS A 150 26.82 44.60 10.83
CA LYS A 150 27.00 45.37 9.55
C LYS A 150 26.56 46.82 9.67
N LEU A 151 25.50 47.13 10.42
CA LEU A 151 24.99 48.47 10.57
C LEU A 151 25.84 49.31 11.54
N SER A 152 26.64 48.71 12.42
CA SER A 152 27.58 49.41 13.30
C SER A 152 28.59 50.27 12.57
N ALA A 153 28.86 49.98 11.26
CA ALA A 153 29.70 50.79 10.42
C ALA A 153 29.04 52.13 9.99
N TYR A 154 27.72 52.23 10.05
CA TYR A 154 26.93 53.36 9.59
C TYR A 154 26.16 54.07 10.68
N VAL A 155 25.81 53.33 11.74
CA VAL A 155 24.99 53.85 12.84
C VAL A 155 25.70 53.55 14.17
N LYS A 156 25.74 54.51 15.08
CA LYS A 156 26.35 54.36 16.41
C LYS A 156 25.45 53.52 17.27
N ALA A 157 25.97 52.38 17.78
CA ALA A 157 25.30 51.46 18.68
C ALA A 157 23.89 51.00 18.19
N PRO A 158 23.78 50.40 17.00
CA PRO A 158 22.49 49.97 16.46
C PRO A 158 21.93 48.83 17.34
N ARG A 159 20.64 48.88 17.60
CA ARG A 159 19.87 47.79 18.19
C ARG A 159 18.82 47.32 17.18
N ILE A 160 18.92 46.09 16.80
CA ILE A 160 18.02 45.47 15.78
C ILE A 160 17.30 44.31 16.44
N SER A 161 16.06 44.07 16.04
CA SER A 161 15.30 42.87 16.35
C SER A 161 14.63 42.38 15.11
N VAL A 162 14.82 41.12 14.77
CA VAL A 162 14.22 40.45 13.60
C VAL A 162 13.19 39.44 14.06
N GLN A 163 12.00 39.50 13.46
CA GLN A 163 10.96 38.50 13.66
C GLN A 163 10.48 38.02 12.30
N VAL A 164 10.19 36.73 12.19
CA VAL A 164 9.50 36.17 11.00
C VAL A 164 8.01 36.46 11.16
N LYS A 165 7.49 37.32 10.30
CA LYS A 165 6.08 37.69 10.28
C LYS A 165 5.22 36.66 9.54
N GLU A 166 5.72 36.16 8.39
CA GLU A 166 5.05 35.14 7.62
C GLU A 166 6.03 34.03 7.20
N PHE A 167 5.66 32.79 7.52
CA PHE A 167 6.45 31.59 7.25
C PHE A 167 5.98 30.98 5.94
N ASN A 168 6.64 31.31 4.83
CA ASN A 168 6.20 30.93 3.49
C ASN A 168 7.18 29.96 2.80
N SER A 169 8.40 29.83 3.31
CA SER A 169 9.47 29.08 2.65
C SER A 169 9.44 27.58 2.92
N LYS A 170 9.04 27.16 4.11
CA LYS A 170 9.08 25.76 4.55
C LYS A 170 7.69 25.20 4.73
N SER A 171 7.43 24.02 4.13
CA SER A 171 6.11 23.39 4.24
C SER A 171 6.18 21.89 4.11
N ALA A 172 5.19 21.22 4.69
CA ALA A 172 4.88 19.82 4.46
C ALA A 172 3.54 19.67 3.75
N ASN A 173 3.40 18.57 3.02
CA ASN A 173 2.14 18.23 2.36
C ASN A 173 1.39 17.19 3.20
N ILE A 174 0.07 17.37 3.31
CA ILE A 174 -0.83 16.42 3.97
C ILE A 174 -1.82 15.86 2.97
N ILE A 175 -2.11 14.56 3.06
CA ILE A 175 -3.00 13.84 2.15
C ILE A 175 -3.88 12.90 2.96
N GLY A 176 -5.11 12.67 2.52
CA GLY A 176 -6.02 11.67 3.07
C GLY A 176 -6.91 12.20 4.18
N GLU A 177 -7.07 11.43 5.24
CA GLU A 177 -8.10 11.60 6.27
C GLU A 177 -7.75 12.63 7.34
N PHE A 178 -7.34 13.83 6.91
CA PHE A 178 -7.24 15.01 7.77
C PHE A 178 -8.58 15.77 7.83
N SER A 179 -8.95 16.22 9.02
CA SER A 179 -10.25 16.89 9.22
C SER A 179 -10.37 18.20 8.43
N SER A 180 -9.28 18.97 8.28
CA SER A 180 -9.27 20.22 7.48
C SER A 180 -9.41 19.98 5.98
N LEU A 181 -9.10 18.77 5.48
CA LEU A 181 -9.15 18.42 4.07
C LEU A 181 -10.49 17.78 3.66
N ARG A 182 -11.35 17.48 4.63
CA ARG A 182 -12.63 16.82 4.36
C ARG A 182 -13.56 17.74 3.59
N ASN A 183 -13.80 17.40 2.33
CA ASN A 183 -14.81 18.10 1.53
C ASN A 183 -16.22 17.65 1.98
N ALA A 184 -17.02 18.58 2.49
CA ALA A 184 -18.37 18.32 2.95
C ALA A 184 -19.28 17.69 1.89
N SER A 185 -19.00 17.92 0.60
CA SER A 185 -19.83 17.38 -0.51
C SER A 185 -19.54 15.94 -0.86
N TYR A 186 -18.31 15.44 -0.62
CA TYR A 186 -17.90 14.09 -1.05
C TYR A 186 -17.47 13.18 0.10
N GLY A 187 -17.28 13.71 1.30
CA GLY A 187 -16.91 12.95 2.49
C GLY A 187 -15.54 12.25 2.45
N LYS A 188 -14.75 12.48 1.41
CA LYS A 188 -13.42 11.88 1.23
C LYS A 188 -12.32 12.86 1.60
N GLY A 189 -11.20 12.33 2.09
CA GLY A 189 -9.98 13.10 2.35
C GLY A 189 -9.42 13.75 1.09
N GLY A 190 -8.65 14.80 1.24
CA GLY A 190 -8.06 15.59 0.17
C GLY A 190 -6.55 15.70 0.28
N SER A 191 -6.00 16.77 -0.26
CA SER A 191 -4.60 17.15 -0.12
C SER A 191 -4.49 18.63 0.27
N GLY A 192 -3.49 18.93 1.07
CA GLY A 192 -3.22 20.29 1.52
C GLY A 192 -1.73 20.52 1.80
N ARG A 193 -1.40 21.77 2.05
CA ARG A 193 -0.05 22.21 2.39
C ARG A 193 -0.09 22.94 3.72
N ILE A 194 0.83 22.60 4.62
CA ILE A 194 0.98 23.26 5.93
C ILE A 194 2.35 23.90 5.99
N ASN A 195 2.39 25.19 6.30
CA ASN A 195 3.64 25.92 6.51
C ASN A 195 4.21 25.57 7.87
N LEU A 196 5.50 25.23 7.90
CA LEU A 196 6.24 24.88 9.09
C LEU A 196 6.85 26.14 9.71
N LYS A 197 6.59 26.37 10.99
CA LYS A 197 7.02 27.60 11.70
C LYS A 197 8.22 27.37 12.61
N GLY A 198 8.83 26.18 12.55
CA GLY A 198 9.93 25.75 13.39
C GLY A 198 9.88 24.24 13.61
N LYS A 199 10.46 23.77 14.73
CA LYS A 199 10.42 22.35 15.10
C LYS A 199 8.97 21.90 15.23
N THR A 200 8.56 21.00 14.35
CA THR A 200 7.19 20.49 14.26
C THR A 200 7.25 18.99 14.28
N SER A 201 6.63 18.32 15.24
CA SER A 201 6.49 16.86 15.27
C SER A 201 5.36 16.40 14.35
N LEU A 202 5.29 15.09 14.11
CA LEU A 202 4.17 14.49 13.35
C LEU A 202 2.83 14.77 14.04
N ALA A 203 2.77 14.62 15.36
CA ALA A 203 1.56 14.91 16.14
C ALA A 203 1.14 16.38 16.00
N ASP A 204 2.10 17.33 16.06
CA ASP A 204 1.84 18.75 15.83
C ASP A 204 1.32 19.02 14.42
N LEU A 205 1.93 18.39 13.39
CA LEU A 205 1.48 18.55 12.01
C LEU A 205 0.05 18.06 11.83
N ILE A 206 -0.31 16.93 12.45
CA ILE A 206 -1.66 16.40 12.42
C ILE A 206 -2.65 17.35 13.11
N ALA A 207 -2.27 17.91 14.25
CA ALA A 207 -3.06 18.91 14.96
C ALA A 207 -3.25 20.17 14.11
N LEU A 208 -2.19 20.66 13.44
CA LEU A 208 -2.27 21.79 12.49
C LEU A 208 -3.16 21.48 11.30
N GLY A 209 -3.22 20.23 10.86
CA GLY A 209 -4.14 19.72 9.85
C GLY A 209 -5.59 19.54 10.34
N GLY A 210 -5.92 20.01 11.55
CA GLY A 210 -7.27 19.90 12.15
C GLY A 210 -7.55 18.53 12.76
N GLY A 211 -6.53 17.69 12.98
CA GLY A 211 -6.67 16.32 13.44
C GLY A 211 -7.02 15.34 12.32
N TYR A 212 -7.33 14.12 12.69
CA TYR A 212 -7.75 13.05 11.76
C TYR A 212 -9.25 12.79 11.85
N THR A 213 -9.83 12.20 10.80
CA THR A 213 -11.26 11.87 10.75
C THR A 213 -11.56 10.54 11.45
N LEU A 214 -12.85 10.23 11.66
CA LEU A 214 -13.29 8.94 12.21
C LEU A 214 -12.97 7.75 11.28
N ASN A 215 -12.78 8.03 9.98
CA ASN A 215 -12.46 7.02 8.97
C ASN A 215 -10.95 6.85 8.77
N ALA A 216 -10.13 7.51 9.57
CA ALA A 216 -8.68 7.49 9.41
C ALA A 216 -8.07 6.17 9.90
N ASP A 217 -7.22 5.56 9.08
CA ASP A 217 -6.37 4.45 9.49
C ASP A 217 -5.09 4.99 10.18
N ILE A 218 -5.24 5.31 11.46
CA ILE A 218 -4.16 5.87 12.28
C ILE A 218 -3.04 4.87 12.61
N LYS A 219 -3.22 3.58 12.31
CA LYS A 219 -2.17 2.57 12.50
C LYS A 219 -1.23 2.45 11.29
N ASN A 220 -1.63 2.99 10.15
CA ASN A 220 -0.91 2.88 8.89
C ASN A 220 -0.61 4.24 8.25
N VAL A 221 -0.26 5.23 9.06
CA VAL A 221 0.16 6.56 8.57
C VAL A 221 1.46 6.44 7.80
N LYS A 222 1.53 7.05 6.62
CA LYS A 222 2.72 7.00 5.75
C LYS A 222 3.40 8.37 5.72
N LEU A 223 4.69 8.38 6.05
CA LEU A 223 5.58 9.51 5.84
C LEU A 223 6.44 9.23 4.62
N VAL A 224 6.42 10.12 3.63
CA VAL A 224 7.33 10.08 2.49
C VAL A 224 8.32 11.23 2.61
N ARG A 225 9.60 10.88 2.75
CA ARG A 225 10.74 11.81 2.86
C ARG A 225 11.83 11.44 1.89
N LYS A 226 12.22 12.36 1.01
CA LYS A 226 13.30 12.17 0.01
C LYS A 226 13.13 10.87 -0.79
N GLY A 227 11.90 10.58 -1.21
CA GLY A 227 11.55 9.39 -2.01
C GLY A 227 11.49 8.06 -1.24
N LYS A 228 11.72 8.05 0.06
CA LYS A 228 11.53 6.87 0.91
C LYS A 228 10.21 6.97 1.68
N SER A 229 9.53 5.83 1.81
CA SER A 229 8.28 5.72 2.56
C SER A 229 8.53 5.03 3.89
N TYR A 230 7.98 5.60 4.94
CA TYR A 230 8.03 5.09 6.32
C TYR A 230 6.61 4.88 6.81
N LEU A 231 6.37 3.76 7.48
CA LEU A 231 5.08 3.47 8.10
C LEU A 231 5.14 3.82 9.58
N ILE A 232 4.17 4.61 10.04
CA ILE A 232 4.08 5.12 11.41
C ILE A 232 2.76 4.69 12.02
N ASN A 233 2.82 4.19 13.24
CA ASN A 233 1.62 3.87 14.00
C ASN A 233 1.27 5.07 14.92
N LEU A 234 0.42 5.96 14.43
CA LEU A 234 -0.04 7.13 15.19
C LEU A 234 -0.81 6.75 16.47
N TYR A 235 -1.50 5.60 16.45
CA TYR A 235 -2.17 5.09 17.64
C TYR A 235 -1.17 4.84 18.80
N ASP A 236 0.01 4.30 18.51
CA ASP A 236 1.04 4.05 19.52
C ASP A 236 1.60 5.37 20.07
N ILE A 237 1.72 6.41 19.24
CA ILE A 237 2.14 7.74 19.68
C ILE A 237 1.12 8.35 20.65
N ILE A 238 -0.17 8.31 20.27
CA ILE A 238 -1.23 8.98 21.03
C ILE A 238 -1.60 8.19 22.30
N GLU A 239 -1.80 6.88 22.18
CA GLU A 239 -2.35 6.07 23.26
C GLU A 239 -1.28 5.44 24.16
N LYS A 240 -0.07 5.19 23.62
CA LYS A 240 1.02 4.57 24.38
C LYS A 240 2.16 5.50 24.69
N GLY A 241 2.17 6.72 24.14
CA GLY A 241 3.24 7.70 24.32
C GLY A 241 4.56 7.28 23.67
N ASP A 242 4.52 6.56 22.54
CA ASP A 242 5.72 6.13 21.83
C ASP A 242 6.33 7.29 21.01
N GLU A 243 7.13 8.10 21.69
CA GLU A 243 7.81 9.25 21.09
C GLU A 243 8.85 8.86 20.02
N ASN A 244 9.30 7.59 19.96
CA ASN A 244 10.24 7.15 18.94
C ASN A 244 9.62 7.15 17.51
N GLN A 245 8.29 7.13 17.40
CA GLN A 245 7.59 7.25 16.15
C GLN A 245 7.10 8.68 15.87
N ASN A 246 7.18 9.59 16.85
CA ASN A 246 6.76 10.99 16.72
C ASN A 246 7.85 11.82 16.02
N VAL A 247 8.07 11.53 14.74
CA VAL A 247 9.14 12.10 13.93
C VAL A 247 9.04 13.60 13.79
N ILE A 248 10.17 14.28 13.73
CA ILE A 248 10.25 15.71 13.42
C ILE A 248 10.12 15.91 11.92
N ILE A 249 9.16 16.68 11.50
CA ILE A 249 8.83 16.97 10.10
C ILE A 249 9.90 17.86 9.46
N ASP A 250 10.25 17.55 8.22
CA ASP A 250 11.18 18.31 7.40
C ASP A 250 10.47 18.95 6.21
N GLU A 251 11.15 19.86 5.53
CA GLU A 251 10.62 20.48 4.31
C GLU A 251 10.33 19.46 3.23
N ALA A 252 9.22 19.64 2.50
CA ALA A 252 8.74 18.78 1.45
C ALA A 252 8.34 17.36 1.89
N ASP A 253 8.26 17.09 3.18
CA ASP A 253 7.66 15.84 3.66
C ASP A 253 6.20 15.73 3.20
N VAL A 254 5.79 14.48 2.91
CA VAL A 254 4.41 14.16 2.61
C VAL A 254 3.89 13.18 3.66
N VAL A 255 2.87 13.61 4.39
CA VAL A 255 2.19 12.77 5.38
C VAL A 255 0.82 12.36 4.82
N ASN A 256 0.61 11.06 4.69
CA ASN A 256 -0.64 10.48 4.23
C ASN A 256 -1.30 9.66 5.35
N ILE A 257 -2.50 10.05 5.75
CA ILE A 257 -3.36 9.25 6.62
C ILE A 257 -4.38 8.55 5.73
N PRO A 258 -4.25 7.23 5.48
CA PRO A 258 -5.18 6.52 4.62
C PRO A 258 -6.57 6.40 5.26
N GLU A 259 -7.58 6.17 4.44
CA GLU A 259 -8.91 5.81 4.91
C GLU A 259 -8.92 4.36 5.41
N LEU A 260 -9.61 4.11 6.51
CA LEU A 260 -9.92 2.74 6.94
C LEU A 260 -10.66 2.02 5.81
N PRO A 261 -10.33 0.77 5.52
CA PRO A 261 -11.09 0.00 4.56
C PRO A 261 -12.58 0.02 4.91
N THR A 262 -13.43 0.41 3.97
CA THR A 262 -14.89 0.65 4.15
C THR A 262 -15.60 -0.53 4.84
N TYR A 263 -15.02 -1.71 4.76
CA TYR A 263 -15.61 -2.94 5.30
C TYR A 263 -14.78 -3.60 6.42
N GLY A 264 -13.70 -2.96 6.91
CA GLY A 264 -12.77 -3.55 7.87
C GLY A 264 -11.95 -4.72 7.30
N GLU A 265 -11.06 -5.24 8.13
CA GLU A 265 -10.30 -6.47 7.80
C GLU A 265 -11.24 -7.68 7.85
N ARG A 266 -11.24 -8.54 6.83
CA ARG A 266 -12.19 -9.65 6.70
C ARG A 266 -11.59 -10.89 6.04
N VAL A 267 -12.23 -12.00 6.35
CA VAL A 267 -11.95 -13.32 5.79
C VAL A 267 -13.20 -13.84 5.11
N TYR A 268 -13.02 -14.51 4.01
CA TYR A 268 -14.08 -15.13 3.23
C TYR A 268 -14.06 -16.63 3.50
N VAL A 269 -15.20 -17.20 3.88
CA VAL A 269 -15.33 -18.66 4.11
C VAL A 269 -16.40 -19.20 3.19
N LEU A 270 -16.01 -20.08 2.28
CA LEU A 270 -16.85 -20.65 1.24
C LEU A 270 -16.71 -22.18 1.15
N GLY A 271 -17.64 -22.82 0.45
CA GLY A 271 -17.64 -24.26 0.20
C GLY A 271 -18.47 -25.03 1.22
N GLU A 272 -18.03 -26.23 1.60
CA GLU A 272 -18.77 -27.15 2.48
C GLU A 272 -18.65 -26.77 3.97
N VAL A 273 -19.20 -25.60 4.29
CA VAL A 273 -19.39 -25.08 5.65
C VAL A 273 -20.86 -24.77 5.88
N ASN A 274 -21.33 -24.79 7.12
CA ASN A 274 -22.73 -24.54 7.43
C ASN A 274 -23.15 -23.09 7.18
N GLY A 275 -22.25 -22.14 7.37
CA GLY A 275 -22.46 -20.70 7.11
C GLY A 275 -21.38 -20.17 6.17
N GLN A 276 -21.66 -20.15 4.86
CA GLN A 276 -20.78 -19.45 3.92
C GLN A 276 -20.96 -17.94 4.09
N GLY A 277 -19.85 -17.18 4.06
CA GLY A 277 -19.97 -15.74 4.23
C GLY A 277 -18.65 -15.00 4.39
N ILE A 278 -18.80 -13.74 4.78
CA ILE A 278 -17.70 -12.82 5.08
C ILE A 278 -17.68 -12.63 6.58
N TYR A 279 -16.53 -12.87 7.19
CA TYR A 279 -16.34 -12.79 8.64
C TYR A 279 -15.29 -11.74 8.98
N PRO A 280 -15.48 -10.95 10.06
CA PRO A 280 -14.47 -9.99 10.51
C PRO A 280 -13.19 -10.72 10.92
N LEU A 281 -12.03 -10.28 10.41
CA LEU A 281 -10.73 -10.88 10.76
C LEU A 281 -10.46 -10.79 12.27
N LYS A 282 -10.97 -9.76 12.94
CA LYS A 282 -10.87 -9.61 14.39
C LYS A 282 -11.40 -10.82 15.16
N GLU A 283 -12.43 -11.50 14.61
CA GLU A 283 -13.05 -12.69 15.19
C GLU A 283 -12.50 -13.97 14.54
N ALA A 284 -12.23 -13.94 13.23
CA ALA A 284 -11.69 -15.04 12.43
C ALA A 284 -10.16 -14.97 12.31
N GLN A 285 -9.43 -14.87 13.42
CA GLN A 285 -7.98 -14.63 13.41
C GLN A 285 -7.16 -15.80 12.85
N ASP A 286 -7.70 -17.00 12.91
CA ASP A 286 -7.07 -18.22 12.40
C ASP A 286 -8.10 -19.15 11.74
N LEU A 287 -7.61 -20.21 11.11
CA LEU A 287 -8.45 -21.16 10.38
C LEU A 287 -9.53 -21.79 11.27
N LEU A 288 -9.19 -22.17 12.50
CA LEU A 288 -10.13 -22.79 13.43
C LEU A 288 -11.24 -21.82 13.83
N ALA A 289 -10.88 -20.57 14.15
CA ALA A 289 -11.84 -19.52 14.50
C ALA A 289 -12.77 -19.21 13.32
N ALA A 290 -12.23 -19.10 12.11
CA ALA A 290 -13.01 -18.85 10.90
C ALA A 290 -14.03 -19.97 10.62
N LEU A 291 -13.61 -21.24 10.75
CA LEU A 291 -14.50 -22.40 10.60
C LEU A 291 -15.55 -22.47 11.70
N ALA A 292 -15.18 -22.15 12.94
CA ALA A 292 -16.13 -22.11 14.06
C ALA A 292 -17.21 -21.04 13.84
N LEU A 293 -16.85 -19.84 13.39
CA LEU A 293 -17.80 -18.80 13.03
C LEU A 293 -18.70 -19.21 11.87
N ALA A 294 -18.16 -19.95 10.89
CA ALA A 294 -18.93 -20.52 9.79
C ALA A 294 -19.79 -21.74 10.21
N GLY A 295 -19.92 -22.04 11.48
CA GLY A 295 -20.71 -23.16 11.99
C GLY A 295 -20.10 -24.53 11.71
N ASN A 296 -18.80 -24.61 11.51
CA ASN A 296 -18.01 -25.78 11.13
C ASN A 296 -18.31 -26.32 9.71
N THR A 297 -17.57 -27.36 9.36
CA THR A 297 -17.68 -28.06 8.08
C THR A 297 -18.94 -28.93 8.01
N THR A 298 -19.45 -29.14 6.79
CA THR A 298 -20.58 -30.05 6.58
C THR A 298 -20.10 -31.52 6.54
N ARG A 299 -21.05 -32.47 6.55
CA ARG A 299 -20.73 -33.91 6.43
C ARG A 299 -20.12 -34.28 5.06
N LEU A 300 -20.28 -33.43 4.06
CA LEU A 300 -19.78 -33.67 2.71
C LEU A 300 -18.40 -33.05 2.48
N ALA A 301 -17.89 -32.34 3.47
CA ALA A 301 -16.61 -31.64 3.39
C ALA A 301 -15.43 -32.60 3.27
N LYS A 302 -14.51 -32.27 2.40
CA LYS A 302 -13.18 -32.89 2.33
C LYS A 302 -12.22 -32.06 3.17
N GLU A 303 -12.30 -32.24 4.48
CA GLU A 303 -11.58 -31.48 5.49
C GLU A 303 -10.06 -31.51 5.31
N GLU A 304 -9.51 -32.62 4.77
CA GLU A 304 -8.09 -32.80 4.53
C GLU A 304 -7.53 -31.88 3.42
N ASN A 305 -8.42 -31.31 2.61
CA ASN A 305 -8.07 -30.51 1.42
C ASN A 305 -8.58 -29.08 1.52
N THR A 306 -8.73 -28.54 2.72
CA THR A 306 -9.16 -27.15 2.89
C THR A 306 -8.10 -26.20 2.31
N LEU A 307 -8.51 -25.31 1.41
CA LEU A 307 -7.64 -24.35 0.78
C LEU A 307 -7.74 -22.98 1.44
N ILE A 308 -6.58 -22.31 1.56
CA ILE A 308 -6.48 -20.91 1.97
C ILE A 308 -5.81 -20.17 0.82
N VAL A 309 -6.55 -19.28 0.18
CA VAL A 309 -6.06 -18.43 -0.92
C VAL A 309 -5.73 -17.06 -0.36
N ARG A 310 -4.47 -16.67 -0.47
CA ARG A 310 -3.93 -15.43 0.09
C ARG A 310 -3.34 -14.55 -0.99
N GLY A 311 -3.57 -13.24 -0.88
CA GLY A 311 -2.98 -12.26 -1.78
C GLY A 311 -3.50 -12.39 -3.21
N TYR A 312 -4.78 -12.72 -3.37
CA TYR A 312 -5.42 -12.72 -4.68
C TYR A 312 -5.47 -11.29 -5.22
N GLU A 313 -4.81 -11.10 -6.37
CA GLU A 313 -4.88 -9.86 -7.14
C GLU A 313 -5.13 -10.21 -8.61
N PRO A 314 -5.98 -9.45 -9.33
CA PRO A 314 -6.18 -9.68 -10.76
C PRO A 314 -4.86 -9.66 -11.54
N GLY A 315 -4.56 -10.74 -12.25
CA GLY A 315 -3.33 -10.87 -13.05
C GLY A 315 -2.08 -11.33 -12.29
N LYS A 316 -2.17 -11.62 -10.98
CA LYS A 316 -1.10 -12.24 -10.21
C LYS A 316 -1.55 -13.56 -9.62
N PRO A 317 -0.70 -14.62 -9.65
CA PRO A 317 -1.05 -15.88 -9.01
C PRO A 317 -1.07 -15.70 -7.47
N PRO A 318 -2.18 -16.10 -6.80
CA PRO A 318 -2.25 -16.06 -5.35
C PRO A 318 -1.41 -17.16 -4.72
N LEU A 319 -1.07 -16.98 -3.44
CA LEU A 319 -0.53 -18.07 -2.63
C LEU A 319 -1.69 -19.00 -2.22
N VAL A 320 -1.65 -20.24 -2.66
CA VAL A 320 -2.61 -21.27 -2.24
C VAL A 320 -1.95 -22.21 -1.25
N MET A 321 -2.48 -22.23 -0.04
CA MET A 321 -2.08 -23.14 1.04
C MET A 321 -3.14 -24.21 1.22
N MET A 322 -2.75 -25.44 1.54
CA MET A 322 -3.65 -26.55 1.83
C MET A 322 -3.49 -26.97 3.28
N ALA A 323 -4.59 -26.95 4.03
CA ALA A 323 -4.64 -27.33 5.43
C ALA A 323 -5.46 -28.60 5.63
N ASP A 324 -4.99 -29.51 6.49
CA ASP A 324 -5.71 -30.68 6.92
C ASP A 324 -6.53 -30.36 8.18
N VAL A 325 -7.75 -29.84 7.96
CA VAL A 325 -8.69 -29.51 9.04
C VAL A 325 -9.11 -30.75 9.84
N LYS A 326 -9.14 -31.94 9.22
CA LYS A 326 -9.44 -33.18 9.92
C LYS A 326 -8.37 -33.53 10.94
N SER A 327 -7.10 -33.38 10.59
CA SER A 327 -5.99 -33.59 11.54
C SER A 327 -5.98 -32.51 12.63
N LEU A 328 -6.30 -31.25 12.27
CA LEU A 328 -6.47 -30.18 13.25
C LEU A 328 -7.54 -30.49 14.29
N LEU A 329 -8.74 -30.92 13.86
CA LEU A 329 -9.87 -31.12 14.74
C LEU A 329 -9.81 -32.46 15.50
N ARG A 330 -9.31 -33.53 14.87
CA ARG A 330 -9.35 -34.90 15.45
C ARG A 330 -8.06 -35.33 16.11
N LYS A 331 -6.92 -34.78 15.69
CA LYS A 331 -5.60 -35.13 16.22
C LYS A 331 -4.95 -33.99 16.98
N ALA A 332 -5.62 -32.83 17.08
CA ALA A 332 -5.08 -31.60 17.66
C ALA A 332 -3.77 -31.15 17.01
N ASP A 333 -3.63 -31.39 15.70
CA ASP A 333 -2.45 -30.91 14.94
C ASP A 333 -2.53 -29.40 14.70
N ILE A 334 -2.03 -28.65 15.69
CA ILE A 334 -2.04 -27.17 15.67
C ILE A 334 -1.22 -26.60 14.51
N SER A 335 -0.29 -27.37 13.92
CA SER A 335 0.48 -26.93 12.75
C SER A 335 -0.39 -26.61 11.54
N GLN A 336 -1.61 -27.14 11.49
CA GLN A 336 -2.61 -26.90 10.45
C GLN A 336 -3.43 -25.62 10.70
N ASN A 337 -3.36 -25.05 11.91
CA ASN A 337 -4.12 -23.85 12.26
C ASN A 337 -3.41 -22.59 11.77
N VAL A 338 -3.64 -22.22 10.54
CA VAL A 338 -3.03 -21.05 9.89
C VAL A 338 -3.63 -19.77 10.44
N ARG A 339 -2.77 -18.81 10.81
CA ARG A 339 -3.21 -17.45 11.10
C ARG A 339 -3.65 -16.77 9.81
N LEU A 340 -4.88 -16.29 9.78
CA LEU A 340 -5.48 -15.64 8.63
C LEU A 340 -5.06 -14.16 8.55
N LYS A 341 -5.17 -13.60 7.35
CA LYS A 341 -4.90 -12.20 7.04
C LYS A 341 -6.09 -11.59 6.32
N ASP A 342 -6.14 -10.27 6.26
CA ASP A 342 -7.15 -9.56 5.49
C ASP A 342 -7.17 -10.02 4.03
N GLY A 343 -8.37 -10.26 3.53
CA GLY A 343 -8.59 -10.75 2.17
C GLY A 343 -8.34 -12.25 1.96
N ASP A 344 -7.98 -13.01 3.00
CA ASP A 344 -7.84 -14.47 2.85
C ASP A 344 -9.19 -15.12 2.54
N LEU A 345 -9.17 -16.05 1.59
CA LEU A 345 -10.30 -16.91 1.27
C LEU A 345 -10.04 -18.32 1.80
N VAL A 346 -10.87 -18.78 2.71
CA VAL A 346 -10.92 -20.17 3.16
C VAL A 346 -11.97 -20.92 2.34
N TYR A 347 -11.56 -21.95 1.62
CA TYR A 347 -12.45 -22.77 0.81
C TYR A 347 -12.40 -24.23 1.26
N VAL A 348 -13.54 -24.74 1.70
CA VAL A 348 -13.68 -26.15 2.10
C VAL A 348 -14.32 -26.92 0.94
N PRO A 349 -13.59 -27.82 0.26
CA PRO A 349 -14.11 -28.51 -0.91
C PRO A 349 -15.02 -29.70 -0.54
N ARG A 350 -15.93 -30.04 -1.46
CA ARG A 350 -16.75 -31.25 -1.38
C ARG A 350 -16.04 -32.50 -1.89
N MET A 351 -15.14 -32.32 -2.85
CA MET A 351 -14.36 -33.37 -3.48
C MET A 351 -12.92 -32.92 -3.66
N LEU A 352 -12.04 -33.85 -3.98
CA LEU A 352 -10.65 -33.51 -4.33
C LEU A 352 -10.63 -32.54 -5.53
N ILE A 353 -9.91 -31.45 -5.36
CA ILE A 353 -9.63 -30.52 -6.44
C ILE A 353 -8.41 -31.06 -7.18
N ALA A 354 -8.62 -31.56 -8.40
CA ALA A 354 -7.58 -32.18 -9.20
C ALA A 354 -6.58 -31.13 -9.74
N ASP A 355 -7.08 -29.94 -10.08
CA ASP A 355 -6.26 -28.82 -10.54
C ASP A 355 -6.69 -27.52 -9.86
N ILE A 356 -5.77 -26.95 -9.07
CA ILE A 356 -6.01 -25.71 -8.34
C ILE A 356 -6.06 -24.51 -9.30
N ASN A 357 -5.28 -24.54 -10.39
CA ASN A 357 -5.29 -23.45 -11.36
C ASN A 357 -6.62 -23.40 -12.11
N ASP A 358 -7.15 -24.55 -12.53
CA ASP A 358 -8.47 -24.63 -13.14
C ASP A 358 -9.55 -24.17 -12.17
N TRP A 359 -9.45 -24.57 -10.91
CA TRP A 359 -10.36 -24.12 -9.86
C TRP A 359 -10.29 -22.60 -9.66
N ILE A 360 -9.09 -22.02 -9.52
CA ILE A 360 -8.90 -20.57 -9.39
C ILE A 360 -9.47 -19.85 -10.62
N THR A 361 -9.19 -20.34 -11.81
CA THR A 361 -9.67 -19.74 -13.07
C THR A 361 -11.20 -19.73 -13.12
N ASN A 362 -11.84 -20.84 -12.74
CA ASN A 362 -13.29 -20.95 -12.69
C ASN A 362 -13.91 -20.10 -11.56
N MET A 363 -13.20 -19.92 -10.46
CA MET A 363 -13.64 -19.09 -9.33
C MET A 363 -13.30 -17.61 -9.51
N THR A 364 -12.43 -17.24 -10.45
CA THR A 364 -12.01 -15.86 -10.71
C THR A 364 -13.17 -14.86 -10.81
N PRO A 365 -14.27 -15.13 -11.52
CA PRO A 365 -15.40 -14.20 -11.58
C PRO A 365 -16.04 -13.94 -10.22
N ILE A 366 -16.17 -15.00 -9.41
CA ILE A 366 -16.72 -14.92 -8.05
C ILE A 366 -15.73 -14.21 -7.11
N LEU A 367 -14.44 -14.54 -7.19
CA LEU A 367 -13.39 -13.89 -6.41
C LEU A 367 -13.33 -12.39 -6.70
N ASN A 368 -13.41 -11.99 -7.96
CA ASN A 368 -13.46 -10.59 -8.35
C ASN A 368 -14.70 -9.88 -7.78
N LEU A 369 -15.87 -10.51 -7.84
CA LEU A 369 -17.11 -9.93 -7.31
C LEU A 369 -17.06 -9.78 -5.77
N VAL A 370 -16.48 -10.73 -5.07
CA VAL A 370 -16.48 -10.81 -3.60
C VAL A 370 -15.33 -10.00 -2.99
N LEU A 371 -14.11 -10.10 -3.57
CA LEU A 371 -12.92 -9.45 -3.04
C LEU A 371 -12.76 -8.00 -3.54
N TYR A 372 -13.28 -7.69 -4.74
CA TYR A 372 -13.17 -6.38 -5.37
C TYR A 372 -14.53 -5.85 -5.84
N PRO A 373 -15.54 -5.71 -4.96
CA PRO A 373 -16.86 -5.25 -5.36
C PRO A 373 -16.85 -3.84 -5.98
N TYR A 374 -15.87 -3.01 -5.59
CA TYR A 374 -15.73 -1.64 -6.09
C TYR A 374 -15.22 -1.55 -7.53
N ASP A 375 -14.35 -2.47 -7.95
CA ASP A 375 -13.81 -2.51 -9.32
C ASP A 375 -14.88 -2.97 -10.35
N VAL A 376 -15.81 -3.80 -9.91
CA VAL A 376 -16.94 -4.23 -10.75
C VAL A 376 -17.88 -3.05 -10.99
N ASP A 377 -18.14 -2.24 -9.98
CA ASP A 377 -19.05 -1.08 -10.09
C ASP A 377 -18.48 -0.02 -11.03
N THR A 378 -17.18 0.32 -10.91
CA THR A 378 -16.53 1.31 -11.78
C THR A 378 -16.39 0.85 -13.23
N ARG A 379 -16.06 -0.41 -13.49
CA ARG A 379 -15.90 -0.93 -14.86
C ARG A 379 -17.24 -1.18 -15.57
N TYR A 380 -18.23 -1.72 -14.85
CA TYR A 380 -19.54 -2.06 -15.44
C TYR A 380 -20.40 -0.82 -15.72
N PHE A 381 -20.39 0.17 -14.82
CA PHE A 381 -21.23 1.37 -14.99
C PHE A 381 -20.56 2.44 -15.85
N GLN A 382 -19.23 2.51 -15.93
CA GLN A 382 -18.56 3.43 -16.86
C GLN A 382 -18.68 2.96 -18.31
N GLN A 383 -18.63 1.65 -18.59
CA GLN A 383 -18.88 1.13 -19.95
C GLN A 383 -20.33 1.36 -20.39
N ARG A 384 -21.30 1.31 -19.49
CA ARG A 384 -22.69 1.61 -19.85
C ARG A 384 -22.95 3.08 -20.18
N LYS A 385 -22.22 4.01 -19.56
CA LYS A 385 -22.28 5.45 -19.90
C LYS A 385 -21.72 5.79 -21.29
N LEU A 386 -20.82 4.95 -21.82
CA LEU A 386 -20.27 5.13 -23.18
C LEU A 386 -21.15 4.51 -24.27
N LEU A 387 -22.10 3.64 -23.92
CA LEU A 387 -23.04 3.02 -24.85
C LEU A 387 -24.39 3.74 -24.95
N ILE A 388 -24.60 4.82 -24.17
CA ILE A 388 -25.86 5.59 -24.14
C ILE A 388 -25.64 7.05 -24.66
N LYS A 389 -24.54 7.27 -25.38
CA LYS A 389 -24.32 8.54 -26.12
C LYS A 389 -24.46 8.35 -27.61
#